data_ee1f39bb32d93e5e2b7051af2efca832
#
_entry.id   ee1f39bb32d93e5e2b7051af2efca832
#
_cell.length_a   1.000
_cell.length_b   1.000
_cell.length_c   1.000
_cell.angle_alpha   90.00
_cell.angle_beta   90.00
_cell.angle_gamma   90.00
#
_symmetry.space_group_name_H-M   'P 1'
#
loop_
_entity.id
_entity.type
_entity.pdbx_description
1 polymer ?
#
loop_
_entity_poly.entity_id
_entity_poly.type
_entity_poly.pdbx_seq_one_letter_code
_entity_poly.pdbx_strand_id
1 'polypeptide(L)'
;MSNTVTLRTDGRLFTGWTSVSVTRSIESVAGYFELGVNVPPGTDLSGLAPGKAFTLEIDGQIVCTGYIDSRRRQMTADSMKITIAGRDKTADLIDCAAVYSGGQWKNRTLEQIARDLSAPYGVTVRWELSDKESSAAFPGFTLDHSETVYEALVRASRARGVLITSNAAGELVFSLAASTATDELVLGENLLTLDFEEDFRDRFSEYTVKGYARANGAEGDDIDAKSIVSRKGTARVTSAYLV
;
A
#
# COMPACT_ATOMS: atom_id res chain seq x y z
N MET A 1 24.34 -16.42 9.07
CA MET A 1 23.60 -16.23 10.34
C MET A 1 22.19 -16.70 10.08
N SER A 2 21.60 -17.46 11.02
CA SER A 2 20.21 -17.96 10.86
C SER A 2 19.29 -16.91 11.48
N ASN A 3 18.45 -16.27 10.68
CA ASN A 3 17.48 -15.30 11.17
C ASN A 3 16.33 -16.03 11.90
N THR A 4 15.96 -15.54 13.06
CA THR A 4 14.87 -16.11 13.85
C THR A 4 13.56 -15.41 13.50
N VAL A 5 12.62 -16.15 12.93
CA VAL A 5 11.27 -15.64 12.60
C VAL A 5 10.29 -16.10 13.68
N THR A 6 9.61 -15.11 14.30
CA THR A 6 8.63 -15.32 15.37
C THR A 6 7.28 -14.75 14.98
N LEU A 7 6.23 -15.56 15.03
CA LEU A 7 4.85 -15.12 14.90
C LEU A 7 4.22 -15.06 16.29
N ARG A 8 3.78 -13.89 16.72
CA ARG A 8 3.02 -13.68 17.95
C ARG A 8 1.54 -13.58 17.61
N THR A 9 0.73 -14.43 18.18
CA THR A 9 -0.73 -14.41 18.01
C THR A 9 -1.41 -15.08 19.20
N ASP A 10 -2.57 -14.56 19.60
CA ASP A 10 -3.38 -15.12 20.71
C ASP A 10 -2.58 -15.33 22.03
N GLY A 11 -1.63 -14.42 22.34
CA GLY A 11 -0.76 -14.52 23.51
C GLY A 11 0.31 -15.61 23.44
N ARG A 12 0.48 -16.28 22.30
CA ARG A 12 1.44 -17.36 22.07
C ARG A 12 2.52 -16.94 21.08
N LEU A 13 3.66 -17.63 21.16
CA LEU A 13 4.80 -17.49 20.26
C LEU A 13 4.94 -18.75 19.42
N PHE A 14 5.07 -18.57 18.13
CA PHE A 14 5.31 -19.64 17.16
C PHE A 14 6.61 -19.39 16.42
N THR A 15 7.49 -20.40 16.39
CA THR A 15 8.80 -20.37 15.77
C THR A 15 9.05 -21.71 15.05
N GLY A 16 10.23 -21.89 14.46
CA GLY A 16 10.60 -23.16 13.83
C GLY A 16 9.99 -23.35 12.45
N TRP A 17 9.79 -22.26 11.73
CA TRP A 17 9.27 -22.27 10.37
C TRP A 17 10.23 -22.93 9.39
N THR A 18 9.70 -23.76 8.51
CA THR A 18 10.47 -24.44 7.43
C THR A 18 10.51 -23.61 6.15
N SER A 19 9.54 -22.72 5.97
CA SER A 19 9.54 -21.73 4.89
C SER A 19 8.99 -20.41 5.40
N VAL A 20 9.58 -19.32 4.92
CA VAL A 20 9.20 -17.95 5.29
C VAL A 20 9.22 -17.11 4.03
N SER A 21 8.12 -16.41 3.77
CA SER A 21 8.02 -15.37 2.75
C SER A 21 7.37 -14.16 3.36
N VAL A 22 7.99 -12.99 3.22
CA VAL A 22 7.43 -11.70 3.63
C VAL A 22 7.61 -10.74 2.48
N THR A 23 6.50 -10.17 2.02
CA THR A 23 6.48 -9.26 0.88
C THR A 23 5.93 -7.91 1.29
N ARG A 24 6.65 -6.85 0.92
CA ARG A 24 6.20 -5.46 1.00
C ARG A 24 6.55 -4.76 -0.30
N SER A 25 5.65 -3.93 -0.80
CA SER A 25 5.82 -3.22 -2.06
C SER A 25 5.31 -1.79 -1.91
N ILE A 26 5.86 -0.88 -2.69
CA ILE A 26 5.33 0.49 -2.84
C ILE A 26 4.08 0.51 -3.74
N GLU A 27 3.84 -0.57 -4.50
CA GLU A 27 2.68 -0.70 -5.39
C GLU A 27 1.46 -1.30 -4.68
N SER A 28 1.68 -1.94 -3.53
CA SER A 28 0.62 -2.54 -2.71
C SER A 28 0.67 -1.98 -1.30
N VAL A 29 -0.43 -1.40 -0.83
CA VAL A 29 -0.49 -0.84 0.51
C VAL A 29 -0.40 -1.92 1.58
N ALA A 30 -0.95 -3.11 1.34
CA ALA A 30 -0.91 -4.20 2.31
C ALA A 30 0.34 -5.08 2.14
N GLY A 31 1.13 -5.18 3.21
CA GLY A 31 2.18 -6.19 3.34
C GLY A 31 1.58 -7.59 3.50
N TYR A 32 2.24 -8.60 2.99
CA TYR A 32 1.81 -10.00 2.99
C TYR A 32 2.90 -10.89 3.57
N PHE A 33 2.51 -11.95 4.28
CA PHE A 33 3.42 -13.01 4.68
C PHE A 33 2.84 -14.40 4.40
N GLU A 34 3.72 -15.37 4.20
CA GLU A 34 3.42 -16.79 4.18
C GLU A 34 4.47 -17.56 4.98
N LEU A 35 4.02 -18.41 5.91
CA LEU A 35 4.86 -19.24 6.77
C LEU A 35 4.45 -20.68 6.63
N GLY A 36 5.44 -21.57 6.45
CA GLY A 36 5.23 -23.02 6.42
C GLY A 36 5.93 -23.73 7.57
N VAL A 37 5.28 -24.73 8.14
CA VAL A 37 5.84 -25.58 9.19
C VAL A 37 5.32 -27.00 9.08
N ASN A 38 6.15 -27.98 9.45
CA ASN A 38 5.75 -29.37 9.62
C ASN A 38 5.64 -29.68 11.12
N VAL A 39 4.49 -30.23 11.52
CA VAL A 39 4.22 -30.58 12.91
C VAL A 39 3.64 -31.99 13.01
N PRO A 40 3.78 -32.67 14.14
CA PRO A 40 3.12 -33.95 14.37
C PRO A 40 1.58 -33.82 14.28
N PRO A 41 0.87 -34.87 13.80
CA PRO A 41 -0.58 -34.92 13.88
C PRO A 41 -1.08 -34.73 15.32
N GLY A 42 -2.14 -33.94 15.50
CA GLY A 42 -2.68 -33.63 16.84
C GLY A 42 -2.09 -32.41 17.53
N THR A 43 -1.10 -31.72 16.93
CA THR A 43 -0.56 -30.45 17.47
C THR A 43 -1.67 -29.40 17.59
N ASP A 44 -1.75 -28.70 18.74
CA ASP A 44 -2.67 -27.60 18.93
C ASP A 44 -2.24 -26.37 18.14
N LEU A 45 -3.06 -26.04 17.18
CA LEU A 45 -2.89 -24.89 16.26
C LEU A 45 -4.00 -23.84 16.40
N SER A 46 -4.74 -23.85 17.50
CA SER A 46 -5.87 -22.95 17.73
C SER A 46 -5.47 -21.48 17.65
N GLY A 47 -4.28 -21.12 18.14
CA GLY A 47 -3.73 -19.76 18.05
C GLY A 47 -3.42 -19.29 16.61
N LEU A 48 -3.32 -20.22 15.65
CA LEU A 48 -3.04 -19.91 14.23
C LEU A 48 -4.30 -19.94 13.37
N ALA A 49 -5.47 -19.68 13.93
CA ALA A 49 -6.72 -19.66 13.20
C ALA A 49 -6.87 -18.38 12.36
N PRO A 50 -7.51 -18.46 11.18
CA PRO A 50 -7.88 -17.27 10.41
C PRO A 50 -8.69 -16.28 11.26
N GLY A 51 -8.50 -14.98 11.00
CA GLY A 51 -9.11 -13.89 11.77
C GLY A 51 -8.36 -13.51 13.05
N LYS A 52 -7.35 -14.28 13.47
CA LYS A 52 -6.53 -13.90 14.63
C LYS A 52 -5.55 -12.79 14.28
N ALA A 53 -5.44 -11.80 15.19
CA ALA A 53 -4.42 -10.77 15.07
C ALA A 53 -3.02 -11.36 15.27
N PHE A 54 -2.05 -10.86 14.56
CA PHE A 54 -0.67 -11.29 14.67
C PHE A 54 0.32 -10.12 14.66
N THR A 55 1.51 -10.39 15.15
CA THR A 55 2.73 -9.62 14.94
C THR A 55 3.82 -10.56 14.49
N LEU A 56 4.41 -10.30 13.33
CA LEU A 56 5.53 -11.05 12.77
C LEU A 56 6.83 -10.30 13.05
N GLU A 57 7.79 -10.99 13.63
CA GLU A 57 9.11 -10.47 13.97
C GLU A 57 10.20 -11.26 13.26
N ILE A 58 11.24 -10.57 12.82
CA ILE A 58 12.51 -11.16 12.34
C ILE A 58 13.62 -10.60 13.22
N ASP A 59 14.34 -11.47 13.91
CA ASP A 59 15.40 -11.11 14.86
C ASP A 59 14.96 -10.08 15.92
N GLY A 60 13.71 -10.22 16.38
CA GLY A 60 13.09 -9.33 17.38
C GLY A 60 12.59 -8.00 16.83
N GLN A 61 12.75 -7.73 15.54
CA GLN A 61 12.19 -6.53 14.89
C GLN A 61 10.85 -6.85 14.25
N ILE A 62 9.84 -6.04 14.53
CA ILE A 62 8.51 -6.18 13.92
C ILE A 62 8.61 -5.86 12.43
N VAL A 63 8.14 -6.77 11.59
CA VAL A 63 8.12 -6.61 10.14
C VAL A 63 6.71 -6.53 9.56
N CYS A 64 5.71 -7.11 10.25
CA CYS A 64 4.32 -7.06 9.81
C CYS A 64 3.36 -7.23 11.02
N THR A 65 2.27 -6.45 11.03
CA THR A 65 1.23 -6.54 12.06
C THR A 65 -0.14 -6.49 11.39
N GLY A 66 -0.99 -7.48 11.63
CA GLY A 66 -2.29 -7.56 10.98
C GLY A 66 -3.10 -8.78 11.39
N TYR A 67 -3.72 -9.45 10.41
CA TYR A 67 -4.61 -10.58 10.64
C TYR A 67 -4.22 -11.79 9.77
N ILE A 68 -4.38 -12.99 10.34
CA ILE A 68 -4.21 -14.25 9.61
C ILE A 68 -5.41 -14.40 8.67
N ASP A 69 -5.16 -14.40 7.36
CA ASP A 69 -6.21 -14.58 6.35
C ASP A 69 -6.56 -16.05 6.15
N SER A 70 -5.53 -16.90 6.09
CA SER A 70 -5.73 -18.31 5.77
C SER A 70 -4.79 -19.25 6.50
N ARG A 71 -5.26 -20.47 6.72
CA ARG A 71 -4.49 -21.59 7.23
C ARG A 71 -4.80 -22.83 6.42
N ARG A 72 -3.82 -23.31 5.67
CA ARG A 72 -3.90 -24.57 4.91
C ARG A 72 -3.28 -25.70 5.71
N ARG A 73 -3.92 -26.86 5.74
CA ARG A 73 -3.42 -28.09 6.35
C ARG A 73 -3.32 -29.18 5.29
N GLN A 74 -2.19 -29.83 5.21
CA GLN A 74 -1.98 -31.05 4.41
C GLN A 74 -1.52 -32.15 5.37
N MET A 75 -2.30 -33.21 5.48
CA MET A 75 -2.08 -34.30 6.42
C MET A 75 -1.76 -35.58 5.67
N THR A 76 -0.75 -36.29 6.20
CA THR A 76 -0.44 -37.69 5.89
C THR A 76 -0.58 -38.51 7.17
N ALA A 77 -0.34 -39.82 7.11
CA ALA A 77 -0.36 -40.67 8.31
C ALA A 77 0.64 -40.19 9.39
N ASP A 78 1.80 -39.70 8.97
CA ASP A 78 2.95 -39.46 9.86
C ASP A 78 3.28 -37.97 10.04
N SER A 79 2.69 -37.08 9.23
CA SER A 79 3.03 -35.67 9.27
C SER A 79 1.86 -34.75 8.91
N MET A 80 1.94 -33.52 9.40
CA MET A 80 1.00 -32.45 9.06
C MET A 80 1.79 -31.20 8.66
N LYS A 81 1.69 -30.83 7.37
CA LYS A 81 2.21 -29.57 6.84
C LYS A 81 1.16 -28.47 7.01
N ILE A 82 1.58 -27.38 7.62
CA ILE A 82 0.76 -26.19 7.83
C ILE A 82 1.36 -25.05 7.03
N THR A 83 0.52 -24.35 6.27
CA THR A 83 0.86 -23.07 5.65
C THR A 83 -0.09 -22.02 6.17
N ILE A 84 0.45 -20.91 6.66
CA ILE A 84 -0.29 -19.78 7.22
C ILE A 84 0.04 -18.57 6.38
N ALA A 85 -0.98 -17.84 5.97
CA ALA A 85 -0.81 -16.58 5.26
C ALA A 85 -1.66 -15.48 5.91
N GLY A 86 -1.18 -14.26 5.82
CA GLY A 86 -1.88 -13.10 6.36
C GLY A 86 -1.34 -11.81 5.78
N ARG A 87 -2.09 -10.75 6.03
CA ARG A 87 -1.77 -9.40 5.58
C ARG A 87 -1.75 -8.43 6.74
N ASP A 88 -1.11 -7.29 6.55
CA ASP A 88 -1.17 -6.24 7.56
C ASP A 88 -2.56 -5.61 7.66
N LYS A 89 -2.77 -4.76 8.67
CA LYS A 89 -4.09 -4.15 8.97
C LYS A 89 -4.67 -3.34 7.81
N THR A 90 -3.82 -2.82 6.92
CA THR A 90 -4.30 -2.01 5.79
C THR A 90 -5.03 -2.84 4.73
N ALA A 91 -4.97 -4.17 4.80
CA ALA A 91 -5.74 -5.06 3.94
C ALA A 91 -7.25 -4.80 4.04
N ASP A 92 -7.76 -4.47 5.23
CA ASP A 92 -9.17 -4.14 5.41
C ASP A 92 -9.60 -2.92 4.58
N LEU A 93 -8.68 -2.00 4.31
CA LEU A 93 -8.95 -0.82 3.47
C LEU A 93 -9.06 -1.17 1.98
N ILE A 94 -8.42 -2.28 1.56
CA ILE A 94 -8.50 -2.79 0.18
C ILE A 94 -9.79 -3.57 -0.03
N ASP A 95 -10.16 -4.39 0.95
CA ASP A 95 -11.24 -5.36 0.82
C ASP A 95 -12.61 -4.74 1.14
N CYS A 96 -12.66 -3.67 1.93
CA CYS A 96 -13.90 -3.09 2.43
C CYS A 96 -14.29 -1.80 1.70
N ALA A 97 -15.61 -1.64 1.49
CA ALA A 97 -16.16 -0.44 0.86
C ALA A 97 -15.96 0.80 1.75
N ALA A 98 -15.71 1.94 1.12
CA ALA A 98 -15.63 3.22 1.82
C ALA A 98 -16.99 3.64 2.38
N VAL A 99 -17.07 3.88 3.68
CA VAL A 99 -18.30 4.31 4.37
C VAL A 99 -18.04 5.63 5.09
N TYR A 100 -18.80 6.64 4.72
CA TYR A 100 -18.82 7.94 5.38
C TYR A 100 -20.22 8.54 5.35
N SER A 101 -20.64 9.17 6.43
CA SER A 101 -21.97 9.80 6.52
C SER A 101 -22.14 10.90 5.47
N GLY A 102 -23.12 10.74 4.58
CA GLY A 102 -23.34 11.66 3.45
C GLY A 102 -22.43 11.45 2.24
N GLY A 103 -21.44 10.56 2.32
CA GLY A 103 -20.57 10.17 1.19
C GLY A 103 -19.70 11.29 0.60
N GLN A 104 -19.59 12.46 1.27
CA GLN A 104 -18.88 13.61 0.72
C GLN A 104 -18.24 14.48 1.80
N TRP A 105 -17.15 15.15 1.42
CA TRP A 105 -16.46 16.14 2.23
C TRP A 105 -16.42 17.48 1.50
N LYS A 106 -16.50 18.59 2.26
CA LYS A 106 -16.31 19.95 1.76
C LYS A 106 -15.20 20.62 2.55
N ASN A 107 -14.25 21.23 1.85
CA ASN A 107 -13.11 21.94 2.43
C ASN A 107 -12.35 21.07 3.45
N ARG A 108 -12.04 19.80 3.10
CA ARG A 108 -11.28 18.89 3.92
C ARG A 108 -9.94 18.53 3.28
N THR A 109 -8.92 18.39 4.10
CA THR A 109 -7.59 17.94 3.67
C THR A 109 -7.58 16.44 3.39
N LEU A 110 -6.60 15.97 2.61
CA LEU A 110 -6.39 14.54 2.39
C LEU A 110 -6.21 13.78 3.71
N GLU A 111 -5.45 14.35 4.66
CA GLU A 111 -5.25 13.76 5.97
C GLU A 111 -6.57 13.54 6.73
N GLN A 112 -7.45 14.55 6.73
CA GLN A 112 -8.76 14.44 7.38
C GLN A 112 -9.62 13.35 6.75
N ILE A 113 -9.67 13.31 5.41
CA ILE A 113 -10.42 12.29 4.66
C ILE A 113 -9.85 10.90 4.98
N ALA A 114 -8.51 10.75 4.98
CA ALA A 114 -7.87 9.49 5.28
C ALA A 114 -8.17 8.99 6.70
N ARG A 115 -8.13 9.87 7.69
CA ARG A 115 -8.48 9.52 9.08
C ARG A 115 -9.95 9.13 9.21
N ASP A 116 -10.86 9.87 8.58
CA ASP A 116 -12.29 9.58 8.60
C ASP A 116 -12.60 8.21 7.99
N LEU A 117 -11.95 7.87 6.86
CA LEU A 117 -12.17 6.60 6.15
C LEU A 117 -11.49 5.41 6.80
N SER A 118 -10.35 5.59 7.46
CA SER A 118 -9.57 4.49 8.07
C SER A 118 -10.04 4.16 9.48
N ALA A 119 -10.65 5.12 10.19
CA ALA A 119 -11.07 4.96 11.59
C ALA A 119 -12.04 3.79 11.83
N PRO A 120 -13.06 3.53 10.98
CA PRO A 120 -13.98 2.41 11.18
C PRO A 120 -13.28 1.03 11.17
N TYR A 121 -12.12 0.93 10.51
CA TYR A 121 -11.33 -0.30 10.37
C TYR A 121 -10.19 -0.39 11.40
N GLY A 122 -10.08 0.57 12.31
CA GLY A 122 -9.03 0.60 13.33
C GLY A 122 -7.62 0.77 12.76
N VAL A 123 -7.50 1.28 11.53
CA VAL A 123 -6.22 1.56 10.88
C VAL A 123 -5.79 3.00 11.20
N THR A 124 -4.62 3.12 11.84
CA THR A 124 -4.02 4.41 12.18
C THR A 124 -3.41 5.04 10.94
N VAL A 125 -3.65 6.34 10.75
CA VAL A 125 -3.03 7.14 9.68
C VAL A 125 -1.81 7.86 10.21
N ARG A 126 -0.64 7.58 9.61
CA ARG A 126 0.62 8.27 9.83
C ARG A 126 0.88 9.27 8.70
N TRP A 127 0.95 10.53 9.06
CA TRP A 127 1.14 11.64 8.12
C TRP A 127 2.59 12.12 8.17
N GLU A 128 3.36 11.91 7.11
CA GLU A 128 4.78 12.25 7.00
C GLU A 128 5.03 13.40 6.01
N LEU A 129 4.01 14.25 5.82
CA LEU A 129 4.07 15.36 4.87
C LEU A 129 4.09 16.70 5.61
N SER A 130 4.95 17.60 5.16
CA SER A 130 5.10 18.94 5.74
C SER A 130 4.81 20.08 4.75
N ASP A 131 4.59 19.75 3.48
CA ASP A 131 4.38 20.77 2.45
C ASP A 131 2.95 21.30 2.42
N LYS A 132 2.78 22.52 1.87
CA LYS A 132 1.47 23.17 1.78
C LYS A 132 0.59 22.60 0.68
N GLU A 133 1.18 22.02 -0.37
CA GLU A 133 0.42 21.53 -1.53
C GLU A 133 -0.30 20.23 -1.20
N SER A 134 0.38 19.29 -0.54
CA SER A 134 -0.22 18.05 -0.06
C SER A 134 -1.26 18.30 1.03
N SER A 135 -1.12 19.40 1.80
CA SER A 135 -2.03 19.78 2.88
C SER A 135 -3.21 20.64 2.41
N ALA A 136 -3.28 21.02 1.13
CA ALA A 136 -4.37 21.83 0.62
C ALA A 136 -5.71 21.10 0.70
N ALA A 137 -6.74 21.78 1.18
CA ALA A 137 -8.08 21.21 1.28
C ALA A 137 -8.68 20.96 -0.11
N PHE A 138 -9.47 19.90 -0.23
CA PHE A 138 -10.35 19.71 -1.38
C PHE A 138 -11.59 20.58 -1.23
N PRO A 139 -11.97 21.38 -2.23
CA PRO A 139 -13.25 22.12 -2.20
C PRO A 139 -14.44 21.18 -2.04
N GLY A 140 -14.36 20.01 -2.67
CA GLY A 140 -15.30 18.91 -2.54
C GLY A 140 -14.61 17.58 -2.88
N PHE A 141 -14.90 16.54 -2.11
CA PHE A 141 -14.51 15.18 -2.38
C PHE A 141 -15.70 14.27 -2.11
N THR A 142 -16.08 13.45 -3.07
CA THR A 142 -17.24 12.55 -2.99
C THR A 142 -16.79 11.13 -3.24
N LEU A 143 -17.33 10.18 -2.48
CA LEU A 143 -17.13 8.76 -2.71
C LEU A 143 -17.84 8.33 -3.98
N ASP A 144 -17.16 7.51 -4.78
CA ASP A 144 -17.79 6.83 -5.89
C ASP A 144 -18.60 5.63 -5.38
N HIS A 145 -19.59 5.21 -6.16
CA HIS A 145 -20.43 4.10 -5.74
C HIS A 145 -19.63 2.80 -5.65
N SER A 146 -19.70 2.13 -4.51
CA SER A 146 -19.03 0.84 -4.23
C SER A 146 -17.50 0.87 -4.25
N GLU A 147 -16.86 2.05 -4.27
CA GLU A 147 -15.40 2.10 -4.17
C GLU A 147 -14.91 1.65 -2.78
N THR A 148 -13.74 1.02 -2.73
CA THR A 148 -13.09 0.65 -1.48
C THR A 148 -12.45 1.87 -0.82
N VAL A 149 -12.11 1.75 0.47
CA VAL A 149 -11.39 2.82 1.18
C VAL A 149 -10.08 3.14 0.47
N TYR A 150 -9.35 2.10 0.05
CA TYR A 150 -8.06 2.28 -0.64
C TYR A 150 -8.22 2.98 -1.99
N GLU A 151 -9.22 2.61 -2.80
CA GLU A 151 -9.49 3.26 -4.09
C GLU A 151 -9.79 4.75 -3.92
N ALA A 152 -10.66 5.11 -2.96
CA ALA A 152 -10.96 6.49 -2.63
C ALA A 152 -9.70 7.27 -2.23
N LEU A 153 -8.86 6.69 -1.35
CA LEU A 153 -7.64 7.32 -0.90
C LEU A 153 -6.59 7.44 -2.01
N VAL A 154 -6.45 6.42 -2.88
CA VAL A 154 -5.55 6.50 -4.06
C VAL A 154 -5.97 7.61 -4.99
N ARG A 155 -7.28 7.75 -5.28
CA ARG A 155 -7.81 8.83 -6.11
C ARG A 155 -7.51 10.20 -5.52
N ALA A 156 -7.72 10.37 -4.21
CA ALA A 156 -7.41 11.62 -3.50
C ALA A 156 -5.89 11.91 -3.46
N SER A 157 -5.08 10.90 -3.22
CA SER A 157 -3.61 11.02 -3.13
C SER A 157 -2.96 11.34 -4.47
N ARG A 158 -3.43 10.73 -5.56
CA ARG A 158 -2.98 11.06 -6.92
C ARG A 158 -3.19 12.53 -7.25
N ALA A 159 -4.31 13.12 -6.82
CA ALA A 159 -4.58 14.54 -7.01
C ALA A 159 -3.61 15.46 -6.23
N ARG A 160 -2.84 14.91 -5.28
CA ARG A 160 -1.86 15.63 -4.44
C ARG A 160 -0.42 15.16 -4.67
N GLY A 161 -0.18 14.19 -5.55
CA GLY A 161 1.15 13.61 -5.78
C GLY A 161 1.73 12.89 -4.57
N VAL A 162 0.87 12.35 -3.70
CA VAL A 162 1.24 11.69 -2.43
C VAL A 162 1.27 10.18 -2.61
N LEU A 163 2.27 9.52 -2.03
CA LEU A 163 2.36 8.06 -1.95
C LEU A 163 1.60 7.54 -0.72
N ILE A 164 0.95 6.39 -0.91
CA ILE A 164 0.30 5.65 0.17
C ILE A 164 1.02 4.31 0.33
N THR A 165 1.49 4.04 1.54
CA THR A 165 2.15 2.78 1.91
C THR A 165 1.67 2.32 3.27
N SER A 166 2.15 1.16 3.75
CA SER A 166 2.00 0.76 5.15
C SER A 166 3.36 0.63 5.83
N ASN A 167 3.37 0.65 7.15
CA ASN A 167 4.56 0.34 7.94
C ASN A 167 4.44 -1.02 8.65
N ALA A 168 5.49 -1.43 9.35
CA ALA A 168 5.54 -2.71 10.07
C ALA A 168 4.47 -2.84 11.18
N ALA A 169 3.99 -1.73 11.72
CA ALA A 169 2.91 -1.71 12.72
C ALA A 169 1.51 -1.85 12.10
N GLY A 170 1.41 -1.90 10.76
CA GLY A 170 0.13 -1.93 10.03
C GLY A 170 -0.58 -0.57 10.03
N GLU A 171 0.17 0.53 10.12
CA GLU A 171 -0.37 1.88 9.97
C GLU A 171 -0.34 2.29 8.50
N LEU A 172 -1.32 3.07 8.07
CA LEU A 172 -1.39 3.67 6.74
C LEU A 172 -0.52 4.93 6.70
N VAL A 173 0.52 4.92 5.88
CA VAL A 173 1.52 5.99 5.81
C VAL A 173 1.34 6.82 4.53
N PHE A 174 1.26 8.14 4.70
CA PHE A 174 1.26 9.11 3.61
C PHE A 174 2.60 9.83 3.56
N SER A 175 3.30 9.73 2.44
CA SER A 175 4.63 10.31 2.25
C SER A 175 4.84 10.83 0.84
N LEU A 176 5.91 11.57 0.61
CA LEU A 176 6.43 11.87 -0.73
C LEU A 176 7.55 10.90 -1.09
N ALA A 177 7.80 10.75 -2.39
CA ALA A 177 9.00 10.07 -2.82
C ALA A 177 10.24 10.81 -2.29
N ALA A 178 11.17 10.06 -1.70
CA ALA A 178 12.41 10.64 -1.21
C ALA A 178 13.21 11.25 -2.39
N SER A 179 13.75 12.45 -2.17
CA SER A 179 14.62 13.13 -3.15
C SER A 179 16.09 12.76 -2.97
N THR A 180 16.43 12.12 -1.86
CA THR A 180 17.82 11.76 -1.50
C THR A 180 17.95 10.25 -1.50
N ALA A 181 18.97 9.74 -2.20
CA ALA A 181 19.36 8.34 -2.09
C ALA A 181 19.90 8.05 -0.68
N THR A 182 19.38 7.01 -0.05
CA THR A 182 19.79 6.58 1.31
C THR A 182 20.71 5.37 1.27
N ASP A 183 20.57 4.52 0.25
CA ASP A 183 21.33 3.28 0.11
C ASP A 183 21.83 3.13 -1.34
N GLU A 184 22.94 2.44 -1.49
CA GLU A 184 23.54 2.09 -2.78
C GLU A 184 23.39 0.57 -3.01
N LEU A 185 22.95 0.20 -4.22
CA LEU A 185 22.91 -1.20 -4.64
C LEU A 185 24.19 -1.55 -5.39
N VAL A 186 25.02 -2.41 -4.82
CA VAL A 186 26.31 -2.83 -5.37
C VAL A 186 26.25 -4.29 -5.75
N LEU A 187 26.42 -4.58 -7.06
CA LEU A 187 26.43 -5.95 -7.58
C LEU A 187 27.65 -6.69 -7.04
N GLY A 188 27.40 -7.86 -6.43
CA GLY A 188 28.42 -8.69 -5.78
C GLY A 188 28.60 -8.41 -4.29
N GLU A 189 28.01 -7.35 -3.73
CA GLU A 189 28.02 -7.04 -2.31
C GLU A 189 26.64 -7.25 -1.68
N ASN A 190 25.71 -6.35 -1.94
CA ASN A 190 24.34 -6.39 -1.42
C ASN A 190 23.29 -6.72 -2.49
N LEU A 191 23.69 -6.81 -3.77
CA LEU A 191 22.88 -7.22 -4.90
C LEU A 191 23.54 -8.44 -5.56
N LEU A 192 22.87 -9.63 -5.51
CA LEU A 192 23.42 -10.86 -6.04
C LEU A 192 23.19 -11.03 -7.54
N THR A 193 22.03 -10.65 -8.01
CA THR A 193 21.63 -10.72 -9.42
C THR A 193 20.85 -9.47 -9.80
N LEU A 194 21.07 -9.01 -11.02
CA LEU A 194 20.32 -7.91 -11.62
C LEU A 194 19.81 -8.38 -12.98
N ASP A 195 18.50 -8.37 -13.16
CA ASP A 195 17.85 -8.53 -14.46
C ASP A 195 17.19 -7.19 -14.79
N PHE A 196 17.53 -6.65 -15.95
CA PHE A 196 17.15 -5.30 -16.33
C PHE A 196 16.66 -5.26 -17.77
N GLU A 197 15.40 -4.86 -17.96
CA GLU A 197 14.78 -4.64 -19.26
C GLU A 197 14.48 -3.14 -19.44
N GLU A 198 14.96 -2.55 -20.52
CA GLU A 198 14.60 -1.20 -20.91
C GLU A 198 13.54 -1.25 -22.02
N ASP A 199 12.32 -0.79 -21.70
CA ASP A 199 11.21 -0.71 -22.65
C ASP A 199 10.82 0.75 -22.91
N PHE A 200 10.87 1.14 -24.16
CA PHE A 200 10.54 2.48 -24.64
C PHE A 200 9.24 2.54 -25.44
N ARG A 201 8.46 1.46 -25.51
CA ARG A 201 7.24 1.39 -26.33
C ARG A 201 6.22 2.46 -25.98
N ASP A 202 6.09 2.76 -24.68
CA ASP A 202 5.12 3.73 -24.16
C ASP A 202 5.75 5.08 -23.77
N ARG A 203 6.95 5.35 -24.30
CA ARG A 203 7.64 6.61 -24.08
C ARG A 203 7.45 7.54 -25.28
N PHE A 204 6.73 8.63 -25.05
CA PHE A 204 6.42 9.63 -26.07
C PHE A 204 7.39 10.81 -26.01
N SER A 205 7.58 11.48 -27.17
CA SER A 205 8.41 12.69 -27.27
C SER A 205 7.75 13.89 -26.60
N GLU A 206 6.41 13.89 -26.53
CA GLU A 206 5.64 14.98 -25.96
C GLU A 206 4.40 14.43 -25.24
N TYR A 207 4.15 14.93 -24.05
CA TYR A 207 2.96 14.63 -23.25
C TYR A 207 2.15 15.91 -23.09
N THR A 208 0.90 15.92 -23.55
CA THR A 208 -0.02 17.04 -23.39
C THR A 208 -1.12 16.65 -22.41
N VAL A 209 -1.16 17.32 -21.26
CA VAL A 209 -2.22 17.13 -20.27
C VAL A 209 -3.19 18.30 -20.34
N LYS A 210 -4.46 18.00 -20.59
CA LYS A 210 -5.55 19.00 -20.56
C LYS A 210 -6.28 18.88 -19.24
N GLY A 211 -6.44 20.02 -18.55
CA GLY A 211 -7.20 20.12 -17.29
C GLY A 211 -8.33 21.13 -17.42
N TYR A 212 -9.41 20.88 -16.69
CA TYR A 212 -10.52 21.81 -16.53
C TYR A 212 -10.60 22.25 -15.07
N ALA A 213 -10.62 23.55 -14.82
CA ALA A 213 -10.85 24.10 -13.49
C ALA A 213 -12.00 25.13 -13.56
N ARG A 214 -13.02 24.94 -12.71
CA ARG A 214 -14.07 25.93 -12.54
C ARG A 214 -13.57 27.07 -11.67
N ALA A 215 -13.66 28.29 -12.12
CA ALA A 215 -13.35 29.46 -11.29
C ALA A 215 -14.37 29.55 -10.14
N ASN A 216 -13.88 29.67 -8.91
CA ASN A 216 -14.75 29.87 -7.74
C ASN A 216 -15.40 31.25 -7.80
N GLY A 217 -16.72 31.28 -8.01
CA GLY A 217 -17.57 32.39 -7.54
C GLY A 217 -17.90 33.53 -8.50
N ALA A 218 -17.66 33.42 -9.80
CA ALA A 218 -18.22 34.35 -10.78
C ALA A 218 -19.26 33.61 -11.65
N GLU A 219 -20.50 34.03 -11.60
CA GLU A 219 -21.51 33.70 -12.60
C GLU A 219 -21.01 34.20 -13.97
N GLY A 220 -20.69 33.26 -14.87
CA GLY A 220 -20.67 33.55 -16.29
C GLY A 220 -19.39 33.44 -17.07
N ASP A 221 -18.22 33.17 -16.51
CA ASP A 221 -17.02 32.92 -17.31
C ASP A 221 -16.44 31.52 -17.06
N ASP A 222 -16.69 30.62 -18.01
CA ASP A 222 -15.96 29.38 -18.18
C ASP A 222 -14.51 29.72 -18.57
N ILE A 223 -13.65 29.89 -17.58
CA ILE A 223 -12.23 30.01 -17.85
C ILE A 223 -11.73 28.61 -18.16
N ASP A 224 -11.57 28.34 -19.45
CA ASP A 224 -10.76 27.22 -19.97
C ASP A 224 -9.32 27.40 -19.48
N ALA A 225 -9.03 26.99 -18.25
CA ALA A 225 -7.68 26.94 -17.76
C ALA A 225 -6.97 25.76 -18.44
N LYS A 226 -6.53 25.99 -19.67
CA LYS A 226 -5.57 25.11 -20.35
C LYS A 226 -4.23 25.22 -19.65
N SER A 227 -4.05 24.48 -18.58
CA SER A 227 -2.67 24.22 -18.14
C SER A 227 -2.10 23.12 -19.03
N ILE A 228 -1.46 23.51 -20.12
CA ILE A 228 -0.71 22.61 -20.95
C ILE A 228 0.65 22.43 -20.28
N VAL A 229 0.84 21.33 -19.58
CA VAL A 229 2.17 20.93 -19.12
C VAL A 229 2.79 20.09 -20.24
N SER A 230 3.56 20.73 -21.10
CA SER A 230 4.38 20.02 -22.10
C SER A 230 5.72 19.64 -21.47
N ARG A 231 5.99 18.35 -21.31
CA ARG A 231 7.29 17.84 -20.91
C ARG A 231 7.95 17.17 -22.12
N LYS A 232 9.00 17.79 -22.66
CA LYS A 232 9.81 17.17 -23.72
C LYS A 232 10.65 16.06 -23.10
N GLY A 233 10.39 14.82 -23.51
CA GLY A 233 11.26 13.69 -23.22
C GLY A 233 12.23 13.45 -24.36
N THR A 234 13.40 12.88 -24.10
CA THR A 234 14.31 12.38 -25.13
C THR A 234 13.77 11.06 -25.68
N ALA A 235 12.76 11.11 -26.54
CA ALA A 235 12.31 9.92 -27.23
C ALA A 235 13.06 9.74 -28.56
N ARG A 236 13.31 8.49 -28.90
CA ARG A 236 14.03 8.08 -30.10
C ARG A 236 13.18 8.15 -31.37
N VAL A 237 11.89 8.39 -31.26
CA VAL A 237 10.93 8.41 -32.37
C VAL A 237 10.24 9.76 -32.44
N THR A 238 10.49 10.46 -33.52
CA THR A 238 9.86 11.73 -33.90
C THR A 238 8.54 11.56 -34.64
N SER A 239 7.78 10.52 -34.39
CA SER A 239 6.44 10.44 -34.96
C SER A 239 5.46 11.01 -33.95
N ALA A 240 4.75 12.04 -34.34
CA ALA A 240 3.71 12.69 -33.58
C ALA A 240 2.50 11.76 -33.46
N TYR A 241 2.53 10.84 -32.49
CA TYR A 241 1.30 10.27 -31.96
C TYR A 241 0.92 11.10 -30.74
N LEU A 242 0.08 12.08 -30.99
CA LEU A 242 -0.66 12.78 -29.95
C LEU A 242 -1.74 11.84 -29.44
N VAL A 243 -1.70 11.55 -28.16
CA VAL A 243 -2.84 11.02 -27.42
C VAL A 243 -3.48 12.16 -26.66
#